data_af09c24d0dfce7865fc7f7ffd80d7e66
#
_entry.id   af09c24d0dfce7865fc7f7ffd80d7e66
#
_cell.length_a   1.000
_cell.length_b   1.000
_cell.length_c   1.000
_cell.angle_alpha   90.00
_cell.angle_beta   90.00
_cell.angle_gamma   90.00
#
_symmetry.space_group_name_H-M   'P 1'
#
loop_
_entity.id
_entity.type
_entity.pdbx_description
1 polymer ?
#
loop_
_entity_poly.entity_id
_entity_poly.type
_entity_poly.pdbx_seq_one_letter_code
_entity_poly.pdbx_strand_id
1 'polypeptide(L)'
;MKNKKIRILVGAVLGIGLAGALFVNVFRIRNIQVAGNTRYTKDEIKEMVADDKWMFNTVLLTTFHSKVDMSDIPFMNSVEFTFVNYNTICVNVNEKKVVGYVEYEGKKVYFDKNGIVLECVDEEQETPSDGTAGDNNTTSDSTASDGALTADTIKSARVM
;
A
#
# COMPACT_ATOMS: atom_id res chain seq x y z
N MET A 1 26.97 27.09 43.57
CA MET A 1 26.33 25.79 43.38
C MET A 1 25.26 25.81 42.29
N LYS A 2 24.53 26.90 42.06
CA LYS A 2 23.47 27.03 41.03
C LYS A 2 23.97 26.80 39.59
N ASN A 3 25.13 27.31 39.24
CA ASN A 3 25.68 27.23 37.87
C ASN A 3 26.13 25.82 37.45
N LYS A 4 26.55 24.96 38.41
CA LYS A 4 26.90 23.55 38.09
C LYS A 4 25.66 22.76 37.69
N LYS A 5 24.55 22.92 38.43
CA LYS A 5 23.28 22.24 38.14
C LYS A 5 22.72 22.66 36.77
N ILE A 6 22.82 23.95 36.44
CA ILE A 6 22.38 24.48 35.15
C ILE A 6 23.23 23.90 33.99
N ARG A 7 24.55 23.83 34.16
CA ARG A 7 25.43 23.24 33.13
C ARG A 7 25.19 21.79 32.89
N ILE A 8 24.91 21.02 33.96
CA ILE A 8 24.52 19.58 33.87
C ILE A 8 23.18 19.45 33.14
N LEU A 9 22.18 20.27 33.49
CA LEU A 9 20.88 20.27 32.85
C LEU A 9 20.98 20.57 31.35
N VAL A 10 21.73 21.61 30.99
CA VAL A 10 21.95 21.97 29.57
C VAL A 10 22.68 20.85 28.83
N GLY A 11 23.70 20.23 29.44
CA GLY A 11 24.40 19.10 28.84
C GLY A 11 23.49 17.88 28.64
N ALA A 12 22.60 17.59 29.59
CA ALA A 12 21.63 16.50 29.47
C ALA A 12 20.61 16.78 28.34
N VAL A 13 20.07 17.99 28.25
CA VAL A 13 19.15 18.36 27.17
C VAL A 13 19.80 18.27 25.79
N LEU A 14 21.04 18.76 25.66
CA LEU A 14 21.81 18.64 24.42
C LEU A 14 22.11 17.19 24.06
N GLY A 15 22.45 16.36 25.06
CA GLY A 15 22.70 14.92 24.87
C GLY A 15 21.45 14.18 24.39
N ILE A 16 20.30 14.46 25.01
CA ILE A 16 19.02 13.87 24.60
C ILE A 16 18.63 14.31 23.18
N GLY A 17 18.80 15.61 22.88
CA GLY A 17 18.53 16.15 21.54
C GLY A 17 19.38 15.49 20.46
N LEU A 18 20.69 15.33 20.72
CA LEU A 18 21.61 14.67 19.81
C LEU A 18 21.28 13.19 19.63
N ALA A 19 20.97 12.49 20.71
CA ALA A 19 20.54 11.08 20.66
C ALA A 19 19.25 10.90 19.87
N GLY A 20 18.27 11.77 20.05
CA GLY A 20 17.02 11.80 19.27
C GLY A 20 17.28 12.04 17.78
N ALA A 21 18.13 13.01 17.43
CA ALA A 21 18.48 13.27 16.04
C ALA A 21 19.20 12.09 15.38
N LEU A 22 20.10 11.42 16.10
CA LEU A 22 20.76 10.20 15.64
C LEU A 22 19.75 9.06 15.45
N PHE A 23 18.84 8.87 16.40
CA PHE A 23 17.79 7.86 16.31
C PHE A 23 16.91 8.03 15.06
N VAL A 24 16.42 9.24 14.80
CA VAL A 24 15.63 9.54 13.60
C VAL A 24 16.41 9.28 12.33
N ASN A 25 17.70 9.61 12.30
CA ASN A 25 18.55 9.46 11.11
C ASN A 25 18.90 8.00 10.83
N VAL A 26 19.23 7.22 11.86
CA VAL A 26 19.58 5.79 11.74
C VAL A 26 18.37 4.95 11.29
N PHE A 27 17.21 5.19 11.89
CA PHE A 27 15.98 4.45 11.61
C PHE A 27 15.12 5.05 10.49
N ARG A 28 15.73 5.89 9.66
CA ARG A 28 15.04 6.46 8.51
C ARG A 28 14.74 5.38 7.46
N ILE A 29 13.48 5.32 7.00
CA ILE A 29 13.04 4.41 5.95
C ILE A 29 13.74 4.78 4.63
N ARG A 30 14.41 3.80 4.03
CA ARG A 30 15.08 3.92 2.73
C ARG A 30 14.58 2.88 1.73
N ASN A 31 14.16 1.73 2.23
CA ASN A 31 13.70 0.63 1.40
C ASN A 31 12.32 0.19 1.84
N ILE A 32 11.44 -0.01 0.88
CA ILE A 32 10.08 -0.50 1.08
C ILE A 32 9.93 -1.79 0.27
N GLN A 33 9.69 -2.89 0.96
CA GLN A 33 9.32 -4.16 0.36
C GLN A 33 7.80 -4.26 0.36
N VAL A 34 7.21 -4.82 -0.69
CA VAL A 34 5.76 -5.02 -0.79
C VAL A 34 5.49 -6.50 -0.97
N ALA A 35 4.55 -7.01 -0.19
CA ALA A 35 4.10 -8.40 -0.20
C ALA A 35 2.56 -8.48 -0.15
N GLY A 36 2.00 -9.56 -0.70
CA GLY A 36 0.55 -9.81 -0.66
C GLY A 36 -0.26 -9.05 -1.71
N ASN A 37 0.41 -8.30 -2.58
CA ASN A 37 -0.24 -7.62 -3.69
C ASN A 37 -0.53 -8.58 -4.86
N THR A 38 -1.74 -8.53 -5.40
CA THR A 38 -2.17 -9.33 -6.55
C THR A 38 -2.62 -8.42 -7.70
N ARG A 39 -3.42 -7.41 -7.39
CA ARG A 39 -4.02 -6.49 -8.38
C ARG A 39 -3.21 -5.21 -8.59
N TYR A 40 -2.60 -4.70 -7.53
CA TYR A 40 -1.79 -3.49 -7.56
C TYR A 40 -0.32 -3.82 -7.73
N THR A 41 0.40 -3.00 -8.48
CA THR A 41 1.85 -3.11 -8.62
C THR A 41 2.54 -2.65 -7.32
N LYS A 42 3.77 -3.08 -7.13
CA LYS A 42 4.56 -2.68 -5.96
C LYS A 42 4.79 -1.17 -5.89
N ASP A 43 4.91 -0.52 -7.04
CA ASP A 43 5.19 0.92 -7.11
C ASP A 43 3.94 1.75 -6.81
N GLU A 44 2.77 1.34 -7.29
CA GLU A 44 1.48 1.93 -6.89
C GLU A 44 1.25 1.85 -5.39
N ILE A 45 1.52 0.69 -4.78
CA ILE A 45 1.38 0.54 -3.31
C ILE A 45 2.35 1.43 -2.56
N LYS A 46 3.60 1.55 -3.02
CA LYS A 46 4.57 2.47 -2.41
C LYS A 46 4.10 3.92 -2.47
N GLU A 47 3.54 4.33 -3.60
CA GLU A 47 2.99 5.67 -3.77
C GLU A 47 1.81 5.92 -2.84
N MET A 48 0.88 4.97 -2.75
CA MET A 48 -0.28 5.05 -1.85
C MET A 48 0.10 5.22 -0.37
N VAL A 49 1.18 4.57 0.07
CA VAL A 49 1.63 4.64 1.46
C VAL A 49 2.65 5.75 1.71
N ALA A 50 3.22 6.37 0.67
CA ALA A 50 4.26 7.39 0.80
C ALA A 50 3.80 8.64 1.57
N ASP A 51 2.52 8.97 1.50
CA ASP A 51 1.92 10.13 2.17
C ASP A 51 1.65 9.91 3.67
N ASP A 52 1.91 8.72 4.19
CA ASP A 52 1.72 8.44 5.62
C ASP A 52 2.71 9.26 6.46
N LYS A 53 2.17 9.94 7.48
CA LYS A 53 2.94 10.83 8.38
C LYS A 53 4.07 10.12 9.12
N TRP A 54 3.97 8.82 9.30
CA TRP A 54 4.94 8.00 10.04
C TRP A 54 6.02 7.38 9.14
N MET A 55 5.93 7.60 7.80
CA MET A 55 6.83 7.00 6.81
C MET A 55 8.28 7.50 6.87
N PHE A 56 8.65 8.30 7.86
CA PHE A 56 10.01 8.79 8.05
C PHE A 56 10.89 7.88 8.92
N ASN A 57 10.30 6.99 9.76
CA ASN A 57 11.05 6.18 10.72
C ASN A 57 10.47 4.78 10.85
N THR A 58 11.31 3.75 10.65
CA THR A 58 10.90 2.35 10.68
C THR A 58 10.31 1.92 12.01
N VAL A 59 10.91 2.33 13.13
CA VAL A 59 10.47 1.93 14.48
C VAL A 59 9.16 2.62 14.85
N LEU A 60 9.06 3.92 14.59
CA LEU A 60 7.86 4.68 14.91
C LEU A 60 6.66 4.20 14.09
N LEU A 61 6.84 3.98 12.79
CA LEU A 61 5.80 3.47 11.90
C LEU A 61 5.29 2.11 12.40
N THR A 62 6.16 1.15 12.61
CA THR A 62 5.76 -0.22 12.99
C THR A 62 5.22 -0.34 14.42
N THR A 63 5.56 0.61 15.31
CA THR A 63 5.08 0.59 16.70
C THR A 63 3.75 1.34 16.85
N PHE A 64 3.62 2.51 16.25
CA PHE A 64 2.45 3.38 16.47
C PHE A 64 1.45 3.37 15.33
N HIS A 65 1.85 2.92 14.14
CA HIS A 65 1.02 2.95 12.94
C HIS A 65 1.19 1.68 12.09
N SER A 66 1.24 0.54 12.76
CA SER A 66 1.52 -0.75 12.12
C SER A 66 0.45 -1.21 11.13
N LYS A 67 -0.77 -0.69 11.22
CA LYS A 67 -1.88 -1.06 10.34
C LYS A 67 -2.67 0.17 9.93
N VAL A 68 -2.92 0.30 8.63
CA VAL A 68 -3.73 1.36 8.03
C VAL A 68 -4.90 0.74 7.30
N ASP A 69 -6.09 1.26 7.57
CA ASP A 69 -7.29 0.90 6.83
C ASP A 69 -7.26 1.60 5.47
N MET A 70 -7.42 0.83 4.41
CA MET A 70 -7.49 1.29 3.03
C MET A 70 -8.76 0.80 2.33
N SER A 71 -9.83 0.59 3.10
CA SER A 71 -11.11 0.10 2.58
C SER A 71 -11.78 1.05 1.58
N ASP A 72 -11.37 2.32 1.55
CA ASP A 72 -11.81 3.30 0.56
C ASP A 72 -11.21 3.07 -0.83
N ILE A 73 -10.13 2.30 -0.94
CA ILE A 73 -9.49 1.95 -2.20
C ILE A 73 -10.12 0.65 -2.72
N PRO A 74 -10.51 0.58 -4.02
CA PRO A 74 -11.04 -0.64 -4.60
C PRO A 74 -10.12 -1.83 -4.36
N PHE A 75 -10.69 -3.00 -4.05
CA PHE A 75 -9.98 -4.24 -3.77
C PHE A 75 -9.00 -4.23 -2.58
N MET A 76 -8.76 -3.10 -1.92
CA MET A 76 -7.92 -3.03 -0.73
C MET A 76 -8.78 -3.06 0.54
N ASN A 77 -8.30 -3.78 1.55
CA ASN A 77 -8.89 -3.80 2.89
C ASN A 77 -8.01 -3.03 3.88
N SER A 78 -6.76 -3.42 3.98
CA SER A 78 -5.80 -2.79 4.88
C SER A 78 -4.37 -3.06 4.45
N VAL A 79 -3.47 -2.23 4.92
CA VAL A 79 -2.03 -2.41 4.78
C VAL A 79 -1.41 -2.55 6.15
N GLU A 80 -0.49 -3.50 6.31
CA GLU A 80 0.21 -3.73 7.55
C GLU A 80 1.72 -3.53 7.36
N PHE A 81 2.31 -2.67 8.20
CA PHE A 81 3.73 -2.38 8.18
C PHE A 81 4.49 -3.27 9.14
N THR A 82 5.41 -4.06 8.62
CA THR A 82 6.26 -4.97 9.40
C THR A 82 7.71 -4.51 9.35
N PHE A 83 8.36 -4.51 10.51
CA PHE A 83 9.78 -4.20 10.62
C PHE A 83 10.62 -5.33 10.02
N VAL A 84 11.50 -4.99 9.09
CA VAL A 84 12.48 -5.93 8.50
C VAL A 84 13.87 -5.67 9.07
N ASN A 85 14.33 -4.42 8.99
CA ASN A 85 15.57 -3.97 9.59
C ASN A 85 15.54 -2.45 9.84
N TYR A 86 16.66 -1.86 10.33
CA TYR A 86 16.72 -0.46 10.76
C TYR A 86 16.32 0.58 9.68
N ASN A 87 16.41 0.24 8.41
CA ASN A 87 16.09 1.15 7.30
C ASN A 87 15.11 0.55 6.26
N THR A 88 14.53 -0.61 6.55
CA THR A 88 13.65 -1.34 5.63
C THR A 88 12.38 -1.77 6.34
N ILE A 89 11.25 -1.53 5.72
CA ILE A 89 9.94 -2.04 6.13
C ILE A 89 9.38 -2.98 5.07
N CYS A 90 8.50 -3.88 5.49
CA CYS A 90 7.66 -4.67 4.61
C CYS A 90 6.21 -4.16 4.74
N VAL A 91 5.61 -3.86 3.60
CA VAL A 91 4.21 -3.47 3.44
C VAL A 91 3.45 -4.72 3.03
N ASN A 92 2.71 -5.32 3.95
CA ASN A 92 1.85 -6.45 3.67
C ASN A 92 0.46 -5.94 3.28
N VAL A 93 0.08 -6.19 2.04
CA VAL A 93 -1.22 -5.77 1.51
C VAL A 93 -2.25 -6.85 1.77
N ASN A 94 -3.37 -6.45 2.37
CA ASN A 94 -4.52 -7.31 2.56
C ASN A 94 -5.62 -6.88 1.59
N GLU A 95 -5.74 -7.60 0.48
CA GLU A 95 -6.73 -7.31 -0.55
C GLU A 95 -8.09 -7.93 -0.21
N LYS A 96 -9.17 -7.29 -0.66
CA LYS A 96 -10.54 -7.83 -0.61
C LYS A 96 -10.67 -8.93 -1.64
N LYS A 97 -11.22 -10.07 -1.22
CA LYS A 97 -11.48 -11.18 -2.12
C LYS A 97 -12.89 -11.06 -2.71
N VAL A 98 -12.98 -11.22 -4.02
CA VAL A 98 -14.25 -11.38 -4.71
C VAL A 98 -14.90 -12.68 -4.22
N VAL A 99 -16.16 -12.60 -3.78
CA VAL A 99 -16.94 -13.75 -3.33
C VAL A 99 -17.98 -14.17 -4.37
N GLY A 100 -18.47 -13.22 -5.16
CA GLY A 100 -19.43 -13.48 -6.20
C GLY A 100 -19.68 -12.25 -7.07
N TYR A 101 -20.56 -12.42 -8.02
CA TYR A 101 -21.07 -11.33 -8.85
C TYR A 101 -22.58 -11.43 -9.00
N VAL A 102 -23.23 -10.33 -9.32
CA VAL A 102 -24.62 -10.27 -9.75
C VAL A 102 -24.67 -9.56 -11.11
N GLU A 103 -25.55 -10.01 -11.95
CA GLU A 103 -25.84 -9.35 -13.24
C GLU A 103 -26.90 -8.27 -13.00
N TYR A 104 -26.55 -7.05 -13.33
CA TYR A 104 -27.44 -5.90 -13.24
C TYR A 104 -27.28 -5.01 -14.46
N GLU A 105 -28.34 -4.79 -15.21
CA GLU A 105 -28.35 -3.95 -16.44
C GLU A 105 -27.30 -4.36 -17.49
N GLY A 106 -27.04 -5.68 -17.67
CA GLY A 106 -26.04 -6.18 -18.61
C GLY A 106 -24.59 -5.99 -18.16
N LYS A 107 -24.40 -5.73 -16.86
CA LYS A 107 -23.08 -5.61 -16.24
C LYS A 107 -22.91 -6.64 -15.14
N LYS A 108 -21.72 -7.17 -15.01
CA LYS A 108 -21.34 -8.02 -13.87
C LYS A 108 -20.78 -7.14 -12.74
N VAL A 109 -21.51 -7.10 -11.64
CA VAL A 109 -21.16 -6.37 -10.44
C VAL A 109 -20.55 -7.34 -9.44
N TYR A 110 -19.25 -7.25 -9.25
CA TYR A 110 -18.49 -8.09 -8.32
C TYR A 110 -18.53 -7.50 -6.91
N PHE A 111 -18.69 -8.37 -5.91
CA PHE A 111 -18.77 -7.95 -4.50
C PHE A 111 -17.92 -8.84 -3.57
N ASP A 112 -17.57 -8.26 -2.43
CA ASP A 112 -16.87 -8.94 -1.35
C ASP A 112 -17.85 -9.64 -0.39
N LYS A 113 -17.30 -10.34 0.63
CA LYS A 113 -18.08 -11.01 1.67
C LYS A 113 -19.00 -10.09 2.50
N ASN A 114 -18.78 -8.79 2.46
CA ASN A 114 -19.57 -7.78 3.17
C ASN A 114 -20.65 -7.16 2.26
N GLY A 115 -20.74 -7.59 1.00
CA GLY A 115 -21.64 -7.02 0.01
C GLY A 115 -21.16 -5.68 -0.57
N ILE A 116 -19.89 -5.33 -0.36
CA ILE A 116 -19.31 -4.12 -0.95
C ILE A 116 -18.96 -4.39 -2.40
N VAL A 117 -19.45 -3.54 -3.31
CA VAL A 117 -19.12 -3.61 -4.73
C VAL A 117 -17.64 -3.28 -4.91
N LEU A 118 -16.94 -4.18 -5.60
CA LEU A 118 -15.52 -4.06 -5.88
C LEU A 118 -15.27 -3.58 -7.30
N GLU A 119 -16.05 -4.08 -8.26
CA GLU A 119 -15.88 -3.80 -9.68
C GLU A 119 -17.20 -4.02 -10.42
N CYS A 120 -17.43 -3.21 -11.47
CA CYS A 120 -18.50 -3.41 -12.43
C CYS A 120 -17.89 -3.59 -13.81
N VAL A 121 -18.12 -4.73 -14.45
CA VAL A 121 -17.57 -5.07 -15.77
C VAL A 121 -18.71 -5.22 -16.76
N ASP A 122 -18.62 -4.54 -17.90
CA ASP A 122 -19.54 -4.74 -19.03
C ASP A 122 -19.29 -6.13 -19.65
N GLU A 123 -20.34 -6.83 -20.05
CA GLU A 123 -20.29 -8.22 -20.54
C GLU A 123 -19.41 -8.40 -21.80
N GLU A 124 -19.06 -7.30 -22.50
CA GLU A 124 -18.26 -7.34 -23.73
C GLU A 124 -16.74 -7.40 -23.51
N GLN A 125 -16.23 -7.36 -22.25
CA GLN A 125 -14.80 -7.34 -21.93
C GLN A 125 -14.31 -8.55 -21.12
N GLU A 126 -14.95 -9.71 -21.21
CA GLU A 126 -14.39 -10.90 -20.60
C GLU A 126 -13.20 -11.44 -21.40
N THR A 127 -11.99 -11.04 -21.03
CA THR A 127 -10.82 -11.90 -21.20
C THR A 127 -10.73 -12.79 -19.97
N PRO A 128 -10.92 -14.11 -20.09
CA PRO A 128 -10.77 -15.01 -18.95
C PRO A 128 -9.30 -15.07 -18.56
N SER A 129 -8.93 -14.46 -17.45
CA SER A 129 -7.66 -14.75 -16.79
C SER A 129 -7.80 -16.03 -15.98
N ASP A 130 -7.91 -17.15 -16.68
CA ASP A 130 -7.76 -18.47 -16.05
C ASP A 130 -6.25 -18.76 -15.95
N GLY A 131 -5.79 -18.81 -14.70
CA GLY A 131 -4.43 -19.19 -14.38
C GLY A 131 -4.23 -20.69 -14.54
N THR A 132 -3.87 -21.12 -15.75
CA THR A 132 -3.29 -22.45 -15.95
C THR A 132 -1.97 -22.29 -16.66
N ALA A 133 -0.90 -22.64 -15.95
CA ALA A 133 0.43 -22.82 -16.51
C ALA A 133 0.41 -23.87 -17.63
N GLY A 134 0.86 -23.49 -18.79
CA GLY A 134 1.04 -24.37 -19.94
C GLY A 134 1.94 -23.72 -20.97
N ASP A 135 3.19 -24.14 -20.95
CA ASP A 135 4.25 -23.90 -21.90
C ASP A 135 3.79 -24.04 -23.36
N ASN A 136 4.05 -23.04 -24.21
CA ASN A 136 4.69 -23.25 -25.51
C ASN A 136 4.73 -21.98 -26.37
N ASN A 137 5.95 -21.64 -26.69
CA ASN A 137 6.55 -20.88 -27.77
C ASN A 137 5.75 -20.80 -29.07
N THR A 138 5.43 -19.58 -29.57
CA THR A 138 5.58 -19.21 -30.98
C THR A 138 5.40 -17.69 -31.18
N THR A 139 6.39 -17.12 -31.84
CA THR A 139 6.58 -15.77 -32.35
C THR A 139 5.45 -15.30 -33.27
N SER A 140 4.93 -14.07 -33.06
CA SER A 140 4.77 -13.08 -34.14
C SER A 140 4.06 -11.79 -33.60
N ASP A 141 4.82 -10.76 -33.68
CA ASP A 141 4.63 -9.35 -34.01
C ASP A 141 3.18 -8.86 -34.24
N SER A 142 2.74 -7.87 -33.44
CA SER A 142 2.28 -6.57 -33.89
C SER A 142 1.55 -5.77 -32.79
N THR A 143 2.11 -4.61 -32.52
CA THR A 143 1.51 -3.30 -32.23
C THR A 143 0.66 -3.10 -30.97
N ALA A 144 1.25 -2.28 -30.12
CA ALA A 144 0.73 -1.59 -28.95
C ALA A 144 -0.67 -0.99 -29.10
N SER A 145 -1.47 -1.08 -28.04
CA SER A 145 -2.21 0.06 -27.53
C SER A 145 -2.33 -0.04 -26.03
N ASP A 146 -1.59 0.82 -25.40
CA ASP A 146 -1.53 1.17 -24.01
C ASP A 146 -2.91 1.67 -23.54
N GLY A 147 -3.51 1.01 -22.60
CA GLY A 147 -4.75 1.38 -21.93
C GLY A 147 -4.60 1.22 -20.43
N ALA A 148 -3.61 1.91 -19.85
CA ALA A 148 -3.51 2.06 -18.42
C ALA A 148 -4.71 2.87 -17.92
N LEU A 149 -5.62 2.22 -17.19
CA LEU A 149 -6.66 2.89 -16.42
C LEU A 149 -6.00 3.63 -15.27
N THR A 150 -5.85 4.93 -15.41
CA THR A 150 -5.34 5.81 -14.36
C THR A 150 -6.35 5.92 -13.21
N ALA A 151 -5.86 6.10 -12.00
CA ALA A 151 -6.60 6.23 -10.75
C ALA A 151 -7.75 7.27 -10.77
N ASP A 152 -7.73 8.19 -11.72
CA ASP A 152 -8.76 9.23 -11.89
C ASP A 152 -10.09 8.70 -12.48
N THR A 153 -10.07 7.59 -13.20
CA THR A 153 -11.29 7.02 -13.80
C THR A 153 -12.15 6.31 -12.75
N ILE A 154 -11.55 5.86 -11.66
CA ILE A 154 -12.22 5.11 -10.59
C ILE A 154 -12.97 6.04 -9.62
N LYS A 155 -12.59 7.32 -9.57
CA LYS A 155 -13.23 8.32 -8.69
C LYS A 155 -14.66 8.69 -9.11
N SER A 156 -15.02 8.42 -10.36
CA SER A 156 -16.35 8.72 -10.92
C SER A 156 -17.42 7.66 -10.64
N ALA A 157 -17.06 6.47 -10.19
CA ALA A 157 -18.00 5.37 -9.92
C ALA A 157 -18.58 5.39 -8.50
N ARG A 158 -18.37 6.48 -7.74
CA ARG A 158 -18.97 6.65 -6.42
C ARG A 158 -20.28 7.41 -6.56
N VAL A 159 -21.35 6.75 -6.96
CA VAL A 159 -22.70 7.30 -6.92
C VAL A 159 -23.69 6.26 -6.41
N MET A 160 -24.27 6.64 -5.30
CA MET A 160 -25.48 6.24 -4.58
C MET A 160 -25.37 5.06 -3.66
#